data_33b0f9a4e4b492f311889aa0b68f1961
#
_entry.id   33b0f9a4e4b492f311889aa0b68f1961
#
_cell.length_a   1.000
_cell.length_b   1.000
_cell.length_c   1.000
_cell.angle_alpha   90.00
_cell.angle_beta   90.00
_cell.angle_gamma   90.00
#
_symmetry.space_group_name_H-M   'P 1'
#
loop_
_entity.id
_entity.type
_entity.pdbx_description
1 polymer ?
#
loop_
_entity_poly.entity_id
_entity_poly.type
_entity_poly.pdbx_seq_one_letter_code
_entity_poly.pdbx_strand_id
1 'polypeptide(L)' 'MYITILNYDALRGNEVITYELPSYAAKFECHDMEEYISHTLGYGIDNCDWQIHEELPQLVELHNQEYA' A
#
# COMPACT_ATOMS: atom_id res chain seq x y z
N MET A 1 0.59 -5.49 10.70
CA MET A 1 0.56 -4.14 10.12
C MET A 1 0.53 -4.22 8.62
N TYR A 2 -0.23 -3.35 7.99
CA TYR A 2 -0.47 -3.38 6.54
C TYR A 2 -0.23 -2.01 5.95
N ILE A 3 0.08 -1.99 4.65
CA ILE A 3 0.17 -0.75 3.90
C ILE A 3 -0.77 -0.83 2.70
N THR A 4 -1.56 0.21 2.49
CA THR A 4 -2.39 0.34 1.30
C THR A 4 -1.76 1.37 0.38
N ILE A 5 -1.53 0.97 -0.86
CA ILE A 5 -0.94 1.82 -1.89
C ILE A 5 -2.03 2.19 -2.89
N LEU A 6 -2.17 3.49 -3.13
CA LEU A 6 -3.02 4.00 -4.19
C LEU A 6 -2.08 4.43 -5.32
N ASN A 7 -2.00 3.62 -6.36
CA ASN A 7 -1.06 3.81 -7.45
C ASN A 7 -1.72 4.51 -8.64
N TYR A 8 -1.11 5.61 -9.08
CA TYR A 8 -1.62 6.44 -10.19
C TYR A 8 -0.83 6.24 -11.47
N ASP A 9 -0.31 5.05 -11.72
CA ASP A 9 0.45 4.76 -12.91
C ASP A 9 -0.43 4.95 -14.15
N ALA A 10 -0.02 5.84 -15.05
CA ALA A 10 -0.80 6.17 -16.24
C ALA A 10 -0.93 5.00 -17.22
N LEU A 11 0.02 4.08 -17.22
CA LEU A 11 0.00 2.92 -18.12
C LEU A 11 -0.93 1.82 -17.63
N ARG A 12 -1.11 1.73 -16.30
CA ARG A 12 -1.92 0.69 -15.69
C ARG A 12 -3.28 1.19 -15.20
N GLY A 13 -3.45 2.50 -15.19
CA GLY A 13 -4.60 3.12 -14.54
C GLY A 13 -4.41 3.16 -13.02
N ASN A 14 -5.47 3.51 -12.31
CA ASN A 14 -5.41 3.60 -10.85
C ASN A 14 -5.60 2.22 -10.22
N GLU A 15 -4.73 1.88 -9.29
CA GLU A 15 -4.79 0.61 -8.56
C GLU A 15 -4.78 0.89 -7.06
N VAL A 16 -5.52 0.07 -6.31
CA VAL A 16 -5.49 0.09 -4.84
C VAL A 16 -5.06 -1.29 -4.38
N ILE A 17 -3.91 -1.36 -3.73
CA ILE A 17 -3.32 -2.63 -3.33
C ILE A 17 -2.93 -2.56 -1.86
N THR A 18 -3.26 -3.60 -1.10
CA THR A 18 -2.87 -3.70 0.31
C THR A 18 -1.87 -4.83 0.49
N TYR A 19 -0.77 -4.54 1.15
CA TYR A 19 0.28 -5.50 1.47
C TYR A 19 0.41 -5.68 2.97
N GLU A 20 0.77 -6.88 3.38
CA GLU A 20 1.18 -7.12 4.76
C GLU A 20 2.63 -6.69 4.91
N LEU A 21 2.90 -5.88 5.93
CA LEU A 21 4.26 -5.40 6.20
C LEU A 21 5.00 -6.38 7.10
N PRO A 22 6.31 -6.53 6.90
CA PRO A 22 7.11 -7.34 7.82
C PRO A 22 7.20 -6.69 9.20
N SER A 23 7.49 -7.50 10.21
CA SER A 23 7.52 -7.01 11.60
C SER A 23 8.53 -5.89 11.83
N TYR A 24 9.66 -5.89 11.09
CA TYR A 24 10.66 -4.85 11.26
C TYR A 24 10.18 -3.47 10.75
N ALA A 25 9.11 -3.44 9.95
CA ALA A 25 8.56 -2.19 9.44
C ALA A 25 7.94 -1.33 10.55
N ALA A 26 7.66 -1.91 11.71
CA ALA A 26 7.14 -1.15 12.85
C ALA A 26 8.11 -0.07 13.33
N LYS A 27 9.40 -0.20 13.00
CA LYS A 27 10.43 0.77 13.36
C LYS A 27 10.73 1.78 12.27
N PHE A 28 10.05 1.68 11.14
CA PHE A 28 10.29 2.58 10.02
C PHE A 28 9.81 3.99 10.34
N GLU A 29 10.62 4.96 9.95
CA GLU A 29 10.21 6.35 9.87
C GLU A 29 9.63 6.59 8.47
N CYS A 30 9.12 7.78 8.21
CA CYS A 30 8.52 8.11 6.92
C CYS A 30 9.48 7.84 5.75
N HIS A 31 10.73 8.24 5.92
CA HIS A 31 11.77 8.04 4.91
C HIS A 31 12.02 6.55 4.63
N ASP A 32 12.07 5.75 5.67
CA ASP A 32 12.28 4.31 5.54
C ASP A 32 11.13 3.65 4.79
N MET A 33 9.92 4.09 5.06
CA MET A 33 8.75 3.56 4.40
C MET A 33 8.73 3.93 2.92
N GLU A 34 9.14 5.15 2.59
CA GLU A 34 9.23 5.57 1.20
C GLU A 34 10.26 4.74 0.43
N GLU A 35 11.39 4.44 1.04
CA GLU A 35 12.38 3.55 0.44
C GLU A 35 11.83 2.14 0.25
N TYR A 36 11.12 1.63 1.23
CA TYR A 36 10.51 0.32 1.14
C TYR A 36 9.52 0.25 -0.04
N ILE A 37 8.69 1.27 -0.17
CA ILE A 37 7.70 1.34 -1.26
C ILE A 37 8.39 1.36 -2.61
N SER A 38 9.42 2.18 -2.77
CA SER A 38 10.08 2.34 -4.06
C SER A 38 11.02 1.17 -4.41
N HIS A 39 11.76 0.65 -3.45
CA HIS A 39 12.77 -0.37 -3.71
C HIS A 39 12.25 -1.80 -3.56
N THR A 40 11.40 -2.04 -2.58
CA THR A 40 10.90 -3.39 -2.30
C THR A 40 9.61 -3.67 -3.04
N LEU A 41 8.66 -2.75 -2.99
CA LEU A 41 7.37 -2.90 -3.64
C LEU A 41 7.37 -2.44 -5.10
N GLY A 42 8.33 -1.58 -5.46
CA GLY A 42 8.52 -1.18 -6.86
C GLY A 42 7.60 -0.08 -7.37
N TYR A 43 7.06 0.76 -6.48
CA TYR A 43 6.20 1.86 -6.89
C TYR A 43 6.97 3.18 -6.94
N GLY A 44 6.58 4.06 -7.86
CA GLY A 44 7.12 5.40 -7.91
C GLY A 44 6.51 6.26 -6.82
N ILE A 45 7.31 6.78 -5.93
CA ILE A 45 6.85 7.57 -4.79
C ILE A 45 6.03 8.79 -5.22
N ASP A 46 6.40 9.39 -6.35
CA ASP A 46 5.69 10.58 -6.87
C ASP A 46 4.38 10.23 -7.57
N ASN A 47 4.15 8.93 -7.82
CA ASN A 47 2.98 8.46 -8.55
C ASN A 47 2.05 7.61 -7.68
N CYS A 48 2.24 7.63 -6.37
CA CYS A 48 1.37 6.88 -5.48
C CYS A 48 1.16 7.60 -4.16
N ASP A 49 0.04 7.30 -3.53
CA ASP A 49 -0.22 7.64 -2.13
C ASP A 49 -0.24 6.33 -1.34
N TRP A 50 0.01 6.42 -0.05
CA TRP A 50 0.04 5.23 0.79
C TRP A 50 -0.40 5.55 2.21
N GLN A 51 -0.90 4.52 2.89
CA GLN A 51 -1.36 4.63 4.26
C GLN A 51 -1.07 3.33 5.01
N ILE A 52 -0.65 3.47 6.27
CA ILE A 52 -0.35 2.34 7.14
C ILE A 52 -1.54 2.02 8.02
N HIS A 53 -1.85 0.74 8.20
CA HIS A 53 -2.95 0.27 9.03
C HIS A 53 -2.46 -0.85 9.94
N GLU A 54 -3.04 -0.95 11.12
CA GLU A 54 -2.78 -2.10 11.98
C GLU A 54 -3.63 -3.30 11.61
N GLU A 55 -4.82 -3.05 11.05
CA GLU A 55 -5.74 -4.09 10.62
C GLU A 55 -6.04 -3.92 9.13
N LEU A 56 -6.56 -4.98 8.50
CA LEU A 56 -6.99 -4.90 7.12
C LEU A 56 -8.11 -3.87 6.98
N PRO A 57 -8.04 -3.01 5.94
CA PRO A 57 -9.07 -2.02 5.73
C PRO A 57 -10.42 -2.67 5.45
N GLN A 58 -11.46 -2.14 6.07
CA GLN A 58 -12.81 -2.63 5.85
C GLN A 58 -13.27 -2.47 4.41
N LEU A 59 -12.72 -1.51 3.72
CA LEU A 59 -12.99 -1.29 2.31
C LEU A 59 -12.66 -2.52 1.46
N VAL A 60 -11.63 -3.25 1.83
CA VAL A 60 -11.24 -4.48 1.12
C VAL A 60 -12.34 -5.54 1.25
N GLU A 61 -12.94 -5.66 2.42
CA GLU A 61 -14.03 -6.59 2.65
C GLU A 61 -15.26 -6.24 1.82
N LEU A 62 -15.61 -4.98 1.78
CA LEU A 62 -16.73 -4.49 0.99
C LEU A 62 -16.50 -4.75 -0.50
N HIS A 63 -15.29 -4.53 -0.94
CA HIS A 63 -14.91 -4.75 -2.33
C HIS A 63 -15.05 -6.23 -2.70
N ASN A 64 -14.63 -7.12 -1.83
CA ASN A 64 -14.76 -8.55 -2.04
C ASN A 64 -16.21 -8.98 -2.11
N GLN A 65 -17.07 -8.36 -1.34
CA GLN A 65 -18.51 -8.64 -1.37
C GLN A 65 -19.15 -8.24 -2.69
N GLU A 66 -18.67 -7.18 -3.30
CA GLU A 66 -19.20 -6.74 -4.60
C GLU A 66 -18.92 -7.75 -5.69
N TYR A 67 -17.82 -8.47 -5.59
CA TYR A 67 -17.44 -9.45 -6.59
C TYR A 67 -18.00 -10.84 -6.32
N ALA A 68 -18.49 -11.05 -5.14
CA ALA A 68 -19.08 -12.31 -4.77
C ALA A 68 -20.50 -12.43 -5.29
#